data_a2aa06190186e71e330a57b42681b48b
#
_entry.id   a2aa06190186e71e330a57b42681b48b
#
_cell.length_a   1.000
_cell.length_b   1.000
_cell.length_c   1.000
_cell.angle_alpha   90.00
_cell.angle_beta   90.00
_cell.angle_gamma   90.00
#
_symmetry.space_group_name_H-M   'P 1'
#
loop_
_entity.id
_entity.type
_entity.pdbx_description
1 polymer ?
#
loop_
_entity_poly.entity_id
_entity_poly.type
_entity_poly.pdbx_seq_one_letter_code
_entity_poly.pdbx_strand_id
1 'polypeptide(L)'
;SLGCPLGNLVVTKFSDGEFGVSFEESIRGRDVFLVQSTFPNSDNLMELLLMIDAAKRASARHIIAVVPYFGWARQDRKDKPRVSIGAKLVADLLSVAGIDRLITMDLHADQIQGFFDVPVDHLYASGVILPYLQSLHLEDMVIASPDVGGSKRANTYAKYFGCPLVLCNKTRARANVVASMQIIGDVKDKNVVIIDDMVDTAGTITKAADIMKQAGAKTVRACASHCVMSGPASERVQNSALEEIVFT
;
A
#
# COMPACT_ATOMS: atom_id res chain seq x y z
N SER A 1 -2.31 6.56 19.63
CA SER A 1 -3.64 6.29 20.20
C SER A 1 -4.46 7.55 20.21
N LEU A 2 -5.70 7.48 19.71
CA LEU A 2 -6.63 8.62 19.67
C LEU A 2 -7.24 8.92 21.06
N GLY A 3 -6.94 8.11 22.07
CA GLY A 3 -7.46 8.27 23.44
C GLY A 3 -8.97 8.01 23.58
N CYS A 4 -9.61 7.43 22.55
CA CYS A 4 -11.02 7.02 22.60
C CYS A 4 -11.14 5.50 22.48
N PRO A 5 -12.16 4.88 23.13
CA PRO A 5 -12.43 3.45 22.96
C PRO A 5 -12.94 3.16 21.55
N LEU A 6 -12.80 1.91 21.11
CA LEU A 6 -13.49 1.42 19.92
C LEU A 6 -14.99 1.32 20.20
N GLY A 7 -15.80 1.53 19.14
CA GLY A 7 -17.23 1.26 19.19
C GLY A 7 -17.51 -0.24 19.30
N ASN A 8 -18.66 -0.58 19.83
CA ASN A 8 -19.07 -1.96 20.03
C ASN A 8 -19.77 -2.50 18.77
N LEU A 9 -19.01 -3.25 17.96
CA LEU A 9 -19.45 -3.87 16.72
C LEU A 9 -19.13 -5.37 16.77
N VAL A 10 -20.08 -6.19 16.37
CA VAL A 10 -19.93 -7.65 16.32
C VAL A 10 -20.06 -8.13 14.88
N VAL A 11 -19.14 -9.01 14.48
CA VAL A 11 -19.19 -9.76 13.23
C VAL A 11 -19.49 -11.22 13.57
N THR A 12 -20.63 -11.72 13.11
CA THR A 12 -21.07 -13.11 13.33
C THR A 12 -20.87 -13.91 12.04
N LYS A 13 -20.06 -14.96 12.10
CA LYS A 13 -19.93 -15.92 10.99
C LYS A 13 -20.94 -17.04 11.12
N PHE A 14 -21.59 -17.38 10.00
CA PHE A 14 -22.55 -18.48 9.89
C PHE A 14 -21.87 -19.76 9.39
N SER A 15 -22.54 -20.89 9.55
CA SER A 15 -21.99 -22.21 9.20
C SER A 15 -21.78 -22.44 7.70
N ASP A 16 -22.48 -21.70 6.86
CA ASP A 16 -22.35 -21.71 5.40
C ASP A 16 -21.21 -20.82 4.87
N GLY A 17 -20.57 -20.03 5.79
CA GLY A 17 -19.47 -19.11 5.46
C GLY A 17 -19.91 -17.66 5.27
N GLU A 18 -21.21 -17.37 5.27
CA GLU A 18 -21.71 -15.99 5.31
C GLU A 18 -21.40 -15.35 6.67
N PHE A 19 -21.49 -14.04 6.73
CA PHE A 19 -21.36 -13.31 8.00
C PHE A 19 -22.26 -12.08 8.01
N GLY A 20 -22.67 -11.70 9.21
CA GLY A 20 -23.47 -10.50 9.47
C GLY A 20 -22.73 -9.53 10.38
N VAL A 21 -23.13 -8.27 10.35
CA VAL A 21 -22.56 -7.20 11.16
C VAL A 21 -23.66 -6.54 11.99
N SER A 22 -23.38 -6.31 13.28
CA SER A 22 -24.29 -5.65 14.22
C SER A 22 -23.54 -4.61 15.05
N PHE A 23 -24.08 -3.39 15.15
CA PHE A 23 -23.66 -2.41 16.15
C PHE A 23 -24.41 -2.70 17.45
N GLU A 24 -23.68 -2.99 18.52
CA GLU A 24 -24.25 -3.27 19.85
C GLU A 24 -24.47 -2.00 20.68
N GLU A 25 -24.30 -0.84 20.08
CA GLU A 25 -24.57 0.48 20.67
C GLU A 25 -25.27 1.40 19.67
N SER A 26 -25.95 2.45 20.18
CA SER A 26 -26.58 3.42 19.30
C SER A 26 -25.54 4.35 18.66
N ILE A 27 -25.49 4.32 17.33
CA ILE A 27 -24.65 5.20 16.50
C ILE A 27 -25.48 6.29 15.79
N ARG A 28 -26.77 6.40 16.11
CA ARG A 28 -27.66 7.38 15.49
C ARG A 28 -27.13 8.81 15.64
N GLY A 29 -27.01 9.51 14.52
CA GLY A 29 -26.55 10.89 14.47
C GLY A 29 -25.07 11.09 14.77
N ARG A 30 -24.29 10.02 14.89
CA ARG A 30 -22.84 10.07 15.11
C ARG A 30 -22.06 10.02 13.80
N ASP A 31 -20.83 10.54 13.81
CA ASP A 31 -19.84 10.32 12.78
C ASP A 31 -19.15 8.98 13.07
N VAL A 32 -19.23 8.03 12.12
CA VAL A 32 -18.76 6.66 12.29
C VAL A 32 -17.54 6.45 11.40
N PHE A 33 -16.42 6.08 12.02
CA PHE A 33 -15.18 5.72 11.33
C PHE A 33 -15.07 4.20 11.30
N LEU A 34 -15.17 3.61 10.10
CA LEU A 34 -15.04 2.18 9.87
C LEU A 34 -13.62 1.88 9.40
N VAL A 35 -12.83 1.26 10.26
CA VAL A 35 -11.42 0.97 9.97
C VAL A 35 -11.29 -0.47 9.49
N GLN A 36 -11.01 -0.65 8.20
CA GLN A 36 -10.88 -1.96 7.57
C GLN A 36 -9.96 -1.92 6.37
N SER A 37 -8.84 -2.61 6.42
CA SER A 37 -8.01 -2.85 5.24
C SER A 37 -8.65 -3.90 4.33
N THR A 38 -8.71 -3.62 3.02
CA THR A 38 -9.32 -4.54 2.05
C THR A 38 -8.30 -5.50 1.45
N PHE A 39 -7.50 -6.12 2.33
CA PHE A 39 -6.60 -7.20 1.93
C PHE A 39 -7.37 -8.35 1.27
N PRO A 40 -6.77 -9.10 0.32
CA PRO A 40 -7.30 -10.41 -0.03
C PRO A 40 -7.38 -11.31 1.24
N ASN A 41 -8.42 -12.06 1.45
CA ASN A 41 -9.48 -12.39 0.51
C ASN A 41 -10.59 -11.31 0.36
N SER A 42 -11.61 -11.56 -0.47
CA SER A 42 -12.71 -10.62 -0.71
C SER A 42 -13.59 -10.38 0.52
N ASP A 43 -13.50 -11.21 1.56
CA ASP A 43 -14.31 -11.13 2.79
C ASP A 43 -14.09 -9.79 3.50
N ASN A 44 -12.86 -9.29 3.53
CA ASN A 44 -12.55 -7.99 4.14
C ASN A 44 -13.30 -6.83 3.46
N LEU A 45 -13.44 -6.88 2.13
CA LEU A 45 -14.24 -5.89 1.39
C LEU A 45 -15.73 -6.07 1.68
N MET A 46 -16.22 -7.32 1.66
CA MET A 46 -17.64 -7.60 1.93
C MET A 46 -18.01 -7.19 3.36
N GLU A 47 -17.15 -7.46 4.33
CA GLU A 47 -17.34 -7.04 5.72
C GLU A 47 -17.45 -5.52 5.83
N LEU A 48 -16.56 -4.77 5.16
CA LEU A 48 -16.65 -3.31 5.10
C LEU A 48 -17.96 -2.84 4.49
N LEU A 49 -18.41 -3.43 3.38
CA LEU A 49 -19.68 -3.09 2.74
C LEU A 49 -20.87 -3.34 3.68
N LEU A 50 -20.88 -4.44 4.41
CA LEU A 50 -21.91 -4.75 5.41
C LEU A 50 -21.88 -3.78 6.60
N MET A 51 -20.68 -3.39 7.07
CA MET A 51 -20.53 -2.35 8.10
C MET A 51 -21.10 -1.02 7.65
N ILE A 52 -20.87 -0.61 6.41
CA ILE A 52 -21.38 0.64 5.83
C ILE A 52 -22.91 0.59 5.75
N ASP A 53 -23.51 -0.50 5.25
CA ASP A 53 -24.96 -0.66 5.15
C ASP A 53 -25.61 -0.65 6.54
N ALA A 54 -25.03 -1.37 7.53
CA ALA A 54 -25.51 -1.37 8.90
C ALA A 54 -25.47 0.02 9.53
N ALA A 55 -24.38 0.78 9.35
CA ALA A 55 -24.23 2.15 9.84
C ALA A 55 -25.28 3.09 9.22
N LYS A 56 -25.51 2.98 7.92
CA LYS A 56 -26.53 3.74 7.19
C LYS A 56 -27.94 3.46 7.73
N ARG A 57 -28.30 2.18 7.92
CA ARG A 57 -29.58 1.76 8.48
C ARG A 57 -29.75 2.17 9.95
N ALA A 58 -28.66 2.24 10.71
CA ALA A 58 -28.65 2.72 12.09
C ALA A 58 -28.71 4.28 12.18
N SER A 59 -28.85 4.96 11.04
CA SER A 59 -28.94 6.44 10.95
C SER A 59 -27.68 7.15 11.47
N ALA A 60 -26.50 6.66 11.17
CA ALA A 60 -25.27 7.42 11.34
C ALA A 60 -25.37 8.76 10.59
N ARG A 61 -24.73 9.81 11.09
CA ARG A 61 -24.71 11.13 10.44
C ARG A 61 -23.75 11.14 9.25
N HIS A 62 -22.53 10.68 9.47
CA HIS A 62 -21.53 10.47 8.41
C HIS A 62 -20.87 9.11 8.60
N ILE A 63 -20.57 8.47 7.49
CA ILE A 63 -19.88 7.18 7.43
C ILE A 63 -18.55 7.38 6.73
N ILE A 64 -17.47 7.32 7.46
CA ILE A 64 -16.10 7.49 6.99
C ILE A 64 -15.43 6.13 6.91
N ALA A 65 -15.12 5.66 5.70
CA ALA A 65 -14.32 4.45 5.51
C ALA A 65 -12.84 4.79 5.65
N VAL A 66 -12.17 4.18 6.63
CA VAL A 66 -10.73 4.27 6.83
C VAL A 66 -10.12 2.96 6.32
N VAL A 67 -9.55 3.01 5.13
CA VAL A 67 -9.02 1.85 4.41
C VAL A 67 -7.52 2.02 4.23
N PRO A 68 -6.69 1.68 5.24
CA PRO A 68 -5.25 1.88 5.16
C PRO A 68 -4.63 1.21 3.94
N TYR A 69 -5.00 -0.04 3.65
CA TYR A 69 -4.67 -0.72 2.42
C TYR A 69 -5.91 -0.84 1.53
N PHE A 70 -5.90 -0.16 0.37
CA PHE A 70 -6.95 -0.25 -0.64
C PHE A 70 -6.65 -1.39 -1.61
N GLY A 71 -7.32 -2.51 -1.43
CA GLY A 71 -7.21 -3.67 -2.30
C GLY A 71 -7.66 -3.38 -3.74
N TRP A 72 -7.20 -4.19 -4.70
CA TRP A 72 -7.41 -4.01 -6.14
C TRP A 72 -6.84 -2.73 -6.74
N ALA A 73 -6.13 -1.88 -5.98
CA ALA A 73 -5.51 -0.65 -6.44
C ALA A 73 -4.57 -0.84 -7.66
N ARG A 74 -3.94 -2.02 -7.78
CA ARG A 74 -3.08 -2.37 -8.92
C ARG A 74 -3.85 -2.55 -10.24
N GLN A 75 -5.18 -2.63 -10.19
CA GLN A 75 -6.06 -2.72 -11.35
C GLN A 75 -6.71 -1.34 -11.63
N ASP A 76 -5.89 -0.30 -11.72
CA ASP A 76 -6.30 1.10 -11.90
C ASP A 76 -6.62 1.47 -13.35
N ARG A 77 -6.22 0.62 -14.31
CA ARG A 77 -6.38 0.83 -15.74
C ARG A 77 -6.42 -0.48 -16.49
N LYS A 78 -6.85 -0.42 -17.75
CA LYS A 78 -6.74 -1.56 -18.67
C LYS A 78 -5.30 -1.68 -19.18
N ASP A 79 -4.59 -2.71 -18.78
CA ASP A 79 -3.26 -3.07 -19.27
C ASP A 79 -3.31 -3.94 -20.52
N LYS A 80 -4.48 -4.55 -20.82
CA LYS A 80 -4.76 -5.37 -21.99
C LYS A 80 -6.26 -5.35 -22.32
N PRO A 81 -6.65 -5.83 -23.51
CA PRO A 81 -8.07 -5.93 -23.87
C PRO A 81 -8.87 -6.84 -22.94
N ARG A 82 -10.14 -6.51 -22.71
CA ARG A 82 -11.14 -7.34 -22.01
C ARG A 82 -10.81 -7.65 -20.56
N VAL A 83 -10.20 -6.72 -19.86
CA VAL A 83 -9.95 -6.77 -18.40
C VAL A 83 -10.82 -5.77 -17.66
N SER A 84 -11.03 -6.02 -16.38
CA SER A 84 -11.68 -5.07 -15.46
C SER A 84 -10.76 -3.91 -15.10
N ILE A 85 -11.36 -2.85 -14.55
CA ILE A 85 -10.68 -1.84 -13.74
C ILE A 85 -11.16 -2.05 -12.30
N GLY A 86 -10.49 -2.97 -11.60
CA GLY A 86 -10.92 -3.42 -10.27
C GLY A 86 -10.96 -2.30 -9.24
N ALA A 87 -10.02 -1.36 -9.31
CA ALA A 87 -10.00 -0.20 -8.41
C ALA A 87 -11.26 0.68 -8.58
N LYS A 88 -11.74 0.87 -9.82
CA LYS A 88 -12.99 1.61 -10.08
C LYS A 88 -14.21 0.85 -9.56
N LEU A 89 -14.26 -0.46 -9.79
CA LEU A 89 -15.37 -1.28 -9.28
C LEU A 89 -15.48 -1.22 -7.77
N VAL A 90 -14.35 -1.32 -7.04
CA VAL A 90 -14.35 -1.24 -5.58
C VAL A 90 -14.75 0.16 -5.11
N ALA A 91 -14.28 1.21 -5.78
CA ALA A 91 -14.69 2.59 -5.48
C ALA A 91 -16.20 2.79 -5.64
N ASP A 92 -16.79 2.24 -6.72
CA ASP A 92 -18.24 2.30 -6.96
C ASP A 92 -19.02 1.54 -5.88
N LEU A 93 -18.57 0.34 -5.50
CA LEU A 93 -19.23 -0.45 -4.46
C LEU A 93 -19.26 0.30 -3.12
N LEU A 94 -18.14 0.90 -2.71
CA LEU A 94 -18.06 1.68 -1.48
C LEU A 94 -18.97 2.92 -1.53
N SER A 95 -18.96 3.65 -2.65
CA SER A 95 -19.79 4.83 -2.87
C SER A 95 -21.28 4.48 -2.84
N VAL A 96 -21.70 3.41 -3.53
CA VAL A 96 -23.10 2.95 -3.57
C VAL A 96 -23.56 2.41 -2.21
N ALA A 97 -22.67 1.72 -1.47
CA ALA A 97 -22.96 1.28 -0.10
C ALA A 97 -23.28 2.46 0.82
N GLY A 98 -22.67 3.64 0.58
CA GLY A 98 -23.07 4.89 1.21
C GLY A 98 -22.04 5.51 2.13
N ILE A 99 -20.75 5.42 1.79
CA ILE A 99 -19.73 6.22 2.49
C ILE A 99 -19.87 7.70 2.13
N ASP A 100 -19.57 8.57 3.07
CA ASP A 100 -19.49 10.02 2.87
C ASP A 100 -18.06 10.49 2.60
N ARG A 101 -17.06 9.68 2.97
CA ARG A 101 -15.63 9.98 2.82
C ARG A 101 -14.81 8.71 2.87
N LEU A 102 -13.71 8.68 2.10
CA LEU A 102 -12.66 7.67 2.21
C LEU A 102 -11.40 8.30 2.80
N ILE A 103 -10.76 7.61 3.75
CA ILE A 103 -9.39 7.88 4.20
C ILE A 103 -8.54 6.67 3.84
N THR A 104 -7.46 6.88 3.12
CA THR A 104 -6.57 5.78 2.69
C THR A 104 -5.11 6.23 2.69
N MET A 105 -4.19 5.27 2.61
CA MET A 105 -2.74 5.56 2.60
C MET A 105 -2.09 4.98 1.35
N ASP A 106 -1.18 5.75 0.74
CA ASP A 106 -0.33 5.38 -0.40
C ASP A 106 -1.04 4.49 -1.44
N LEU A 107 -2.04 5.05 -2.11
CA LEU A 107 -2.65 4.39 -3.25
C LEU A 107 -1.58 4.03 -4.29
N HIS A 108 -1.73 2.86 -4.91
CA HIS A 108 -0.84 2.40 -5.96
C HIS A 108 -0.70 3.43 -7.10
N ALA A 109 -1.76 4.16 -7.37
CA ALA A 109 -1.79 5.25 -8.34
C ALA A 109 -2.64 6.41 -7.79
N ASP A 110 -2.07 7.63 -7.76
CA ASP A 110 -2.72 8.82 -7.18
C ASP A 110 -4.08 9.13 -7.81
N GLN A 111 -4.27 8.82 -9.09
CA GLN A 111 -5.50 9.08 -9.85
C GLN A 111 -6.71 8.23 -9.38
N ILE A 112 -6.50 7.17 -8.60
CA ILE A 112 -7.59 6.37 -8.02
C ILE A 112 -8.52 7.25 -7.17
N GLN A 113 -8.01 8.34 -6.58
CA GLN A 113 -8.83 9.34 -5.88
C GLN A 113 -10.00 9.84 -6.75
N GLY A 114 -9.78 9.98 -8.05
CA GLY A 114 -10.80 10.41 -9.01
C GLY A 114 -11.83 9.34 -9.38
N PHE A 115 -11.72 8.12 -8.85
CA PHE A 115 -12.71 7.05 -9.07
C PHE A 115 -13.89 7.14 -8.10
N PHE A 116 -13.75 7.92 -7.03
CA PHE A 116 -14.77 8.11 -6.01
C PHE A 116 -15.60 9.35 -6.30
N ASP A 117 -16.90 9.27 -6.01
CA ASP A 117 -17.83 10.40 -6.06
C ASP A 117 -17.91 11.13 -4.70
N VAL A 118 -17.14 10.66 -3.71
CA VAL A 118 -17.02 11.24 -2.37
C VAL A 118 -15.60 11.77 -2.16
N PRO A 119 -15.38 12.68 -1.21
CA PRO A 119 -14.05 13.15 -0.84
C PRO A 119 -13.12 12.00 -0.42
N VAL A 120 -11.87 12.07 -0.87
CA VAL A 120 -10.81 11.10 -0.53
C VAL A 120 -9.67 11.83 0.15
N ASP A 121 -9.35 11.43 1.37
CA ASP A 121 -8.14 11.85 2.07
C ASP A 121 -7.05 10.81 1.81
N HIS A 122 -6.19 11.11 0.83
CA HIS A 122 -5.05 10.27 0.48
C HIS A 122 -3.83 10.65 1.30
N LEU A 123 -3.54 9.87 2.34
CA LEU A 123 -2.39 10.05 3.22
C LEU A 123 -1.14 9.41 2.61
N TYR A 124 0.02 9.94 2.98
CA TYR A 124 1.31 9.43 2.51
C TYR A 124 2.14 8.89 3.67
N ALA A 125 2.64 7.67 3.55
CA ALA A 125 3.52 7.04 4.53
C ALA A 125 4.85 7.80 4.71
N SER A 126 5.19 8.71 3.78
CA SER A 126 6.34 9.60 3.95
C SER A 126 6.32 10.37 5.27
N GLY A 127 5.13 10.71 5.81
CA GLY A 127 5.01 11.34 7.13
C GLY A 127 5.56 10.51 8.28
N VAL A 128 5.65 9.18 8.13
CA VAL A 128 6.19 8.22 9.11
C VAL A 128 7.59 7.76 8.71
N ILE A 129 7.79 7.43 7.44
CA ILE A 129 9.05 6.87 6.94
C ILE A 129 10.19 7.91 6.96
N LEU A 130 9.91 9.19 6.64
CA LEU A 130 10.98 10.22 6.64
C LEU A 130 11.61 10.43 8.01
N PRO A 131 10.85 10.62 9.12
CA PRO A 131 11.44 10.71 10.46
C PRO A 131 12.23 9.46 10.85
N TYR A 132 11.74 8.27 10.47
CA TYR A 132 12.46 7.03 10.70
C TYR A 132 13.81 7.03 10.00
N LEU A 133 13.85 7.29 8.68
CA LEU A 133 15.09 7.34 7.91
C LEU A 133 16.07 8.41 8.43
N GLN A 134 15.54 9.55 8.89
CA GLN A 134 16.33 10.61 9.53
C GLN A 134 17.04 10.12 10.78
N SER A 135 16.37 9.29 11.59
CA SER A 135 16.94 8.76 12.85
C SER A 135 18.09 7.77 12.63
N LEU A 136 18.21 7.20 11.42
CA LEU A 136 19.29 6.27 11.08
C LEU A 136 20.64 6.96 10.82
N HIS A 137 20.66 8.28 10.61
CA HIS A 137 21.87 9.08 10.34
C HIS A 137 22.79 8.46 9.27
N LEU A 138 22.19 7.99 8.14
CA LEU A 138 22.92 7.32 7.06
C LEU A 138 23.79 8.34 6.29
N GLU A 139 25.09 8.18 6.36
CA GLU A 139 26.03 8.92 5.52
C GLU A 139 25.98 8.41 4.08
N ASP A 140 26.32 9.25 3.10
CA ASP A 140 26.34 8.87 1.68
C ASP A 140 25.08 8.13 1.21
N MET A 141 23.91 8.58 1.70
CA MET A 141 22.63 7.94 1.39
C MET A 141 22.21 8.17 -0.06
N VAL A 142 21.61 7.15 -0.66
CA VAL A 142 20.99 7.18 -1.98
C VAL A 142 19.59 6.57 -1.87
N ILE A 143 18.60 7.25 -2.43
CA ILE A 143 17.25 6.70 -2.55
C ILE A 143 17.14 5.92 -3.86
N ALA A 144 16.51 4.76 -3.82
CA ALA A 144 16.30 3.90 -4.97
C ALA A 144 14.84 3.59 -5.20
N SER A 145 14.44 3.49 -6.47
CA SER A 145 13.15 2.91 -6.86
C SER A 145 13.37 1.52 -7.45
N PRO A 146 12.61 0.49 -7.02
CA PRO A 146 12.78 -0.89 -7.50
C PRO A 146 12.27 -1.08 -8.94
N ASP A 147 11.54 -0.10 -9.47
CA ASP A 147 11.11 -0.03 -10.87
C ASP A 147 10.87 1.43 -11.32
N VAL A 148 10.55 1.59 -12.60
CA VAL A 148 10.27 2.93 -13.18
C VAL A 148 8.94 3.50 -12.66
N GLY A 149 7.97 2.66 -12.34
CA GLY A 149 6.64 3.07 -11.87
C GLY A 149 6.70 3.82 -10.53
N GLY A 150 7.54 3.35 -9.60
CA GLY A 150 7.75 3.96 -8.28
C GLY A 150 8.64 5.21 -8.27
N SER A 151 9.21 5.61 -9.41
CA SER A 151 10.20 6.68 -9.49
C SER A 151 9.74 8.02 -8.91
N LYS A 152 8.47 8.40 -9.12
CA LYS A 152 7.89 9.65 -8.58
C LYS A 152 7.91 9.64 -7.05
N ARG A 153 7.50 8.51 -6.44
CA ARG A 153 7.50 8.32 -4.99
C ARG A 153 8.92 8.40 -4.44
N ALA A 154 9.84 7.61 -4.96
CA ALA A 154 11.23 7.60 -4.52
C ALA A 154 11.89 8.99 -4.66
N ASN A 155 11.58 9.74 -5.75
CA ASN A 155 12.09 11.10 -5.96
C ASN A 155 11.64 12.09 -4.87
N THR A 156 10.46 11.90 -4.27
CA THR A 156 10.01 12.73 -3.14
C THR A 156 10.95 12.58 -1.94
N TYR A 157 11.35 11.36 -1.62
CA TYR A 157 12.32 11.08 -0.56
C TYR A 157 13.71 11.60 -0.90
N ALA A 158 14.19 11.38 -2.14
CA ALA A 158 15.49 11.87 -2.59
C ALA A 158 15.58 13.41 -2.49
N LYS A 159 14.54 14.12 -2.88
CA LYS A 159 14.46 15.58 -2.74
C LYS A 159 14.46 16.03 -1.28
N TYR A 160 13.73 15.33 -0.40
CA TYR A 160 13.69 15.68 1.01
C TYR A 160 15.07 15.59 1.67
N PHE A 161 15.81 14.54 1.38
CA PHE A 161 17.16 14.33 1.94
C PHE A 161 18.28 15.04 1.14
N GLY A 162 17.98 15.64 -0.01
CA GLY A 162 18.99 16.27 -0.88
C GLY A 162 19.99 15.25 -1.43
N CYS A 163 19.61 14.00 -1.62
CA CYS A 163 20.47 12.91 -2.05
C CYS A 163 20.11 12.41 -3.47
N PRO A 164 21.01 11.66 -4.13
CA PRO A 164 20.74 11.12 -5.46
C PRO A 164 19.59 10.12 -5.49
N LEU A 165 18.90 10.04 -6.64
CA LEU A 165 17.92 9.02 -6.97
C LEU A 165 18.54 8.01 -7.92
N VAL A 166 18.36 6.72 -7.61
CA VAL A 166 18.75 5.59 -8.45
C VAL A 166 17.48 4.83 -8.87
N LEU A 167 17.46 4.37 -10.11
CA LEU A 167 16.32 3.62 -10.65
C LEU A 167 16.76 2.22 -11.07
N CYS A 168 15.91 1.24 -10.77
CA CYS A 168 16.00 -0.09 -11.38
C CYS A 168 15.10 -0.13 -12.61
N ASN A 169 15.71 -0.42 -13.77
CA ASN A 169 14.98 -0.63 -15.01
C ASN A 169 14.90 -2.11 -15.31
N LYS A 170 13.67 -2.63 -15.34
CA LYS A 170 13.36 -4.04 -15.63
C LYS A 170 13.10 -4.21 -17.13
N THR A 171 14.05 -4.80 -17.84
CA THR A 171 13.90 -5.07 -19.27
C THR A 171 13.41 -6.50 -19.49
N ARG A 172 12.26 -6.67 -20.12
CA ARG A 172 11.76 -7.96 -20.59
C ARG A 172 12.12 -8.12 -22.07
N ALA A 173 13.14 -8.86 -22.39
CA ALA A 173 13.56 -9.05 -23.79
C ALA A 173 12.58 -9.87 -24.63
N ARG A 174 11.84 -10.85 -24.05
CA ARG A 174 10.77 -11.67 -24.68
C ARG A 174 9.92 -12.34 -23.60
N ALA A 175 8.72 -12.86 -23.95
CA ALA A 175 7.97 -13.78 -23.11
C ALA A 175 8.86 -15.02 -22.80
N ASN A 176 8.97 -15.40 -21.51
CA ASN A 176 9.76 -16.52 -21.00
C ASN A 176 11.31 -16.32 -20.92
N VAL A 177 11.85 -15.11 -21.12
CA VAL A 177 13.26 -14.81 -20.86
C VAL A 177 13.40 -14.12 -19.51
N VAL A 178 14.40 -14.54 -18.70
CA VAL A 178 14.70 -13.93 -17.41
C VAL A 178 14.86 -12.43 -17.58
N ALA A 179 14.00 -11.65 -16.93
CA ALA A 179 14.06 -10.20 -16.99
C ALA A 179 15.41 -9.73 -16.43
N SER A 180 16.22 -9.08 -17.25
CA SER A 180 17.39 -8.35 -16.77
C SER A 180 16.92 -7.10 -16.03
N MET A 181 17.59 -6.78 -14.95
CA MET A 181 17.37 -5.55 -14.22
C MET A 181 18.68 -4.75 -14.25
N GLN A 182 18.61 -3.50 -14.66
CA GLN A 182 19.75 -2.59 -14.75
C GLN A 182 19.59 -1.46 -13.75
N ILE A 183 20.69 -1.05 -13.14
CA ILE A 183 20.76 0.13 -12.28
C ILE A 183 21.06 1.35 -13.13
N ILE A 184 20.27 2.40 -12.98
CA ILE A 184 20.51 3.73 -13.56
C ILE A 184 20.87 4.66 -12.40
N GLY A 185 22.13 5.06 -12.33
CA GLY A 185 22.74 5.83 -11.24
C GLY A 185 23.90 5.09 -10.60
N ASP A 186 24.50 5.68 -9.56
CA ASP A 186 25.65 5.12 -8.85
C ASP A 186 25.26 4.71 -7.43
N VAL A 187 25.60 3.47 -7.05
CA VAL A 187 25.36 2.89 -5.72
C VAL A 187 26.64 2.46 -5.01
N LYS A 188 27.80 2.61 -5.69
CA LYS A 188 29.07 2.13 -5.15
C LYS A 188 29.44 2.88 -3.86
N ASP A 189 29.76 2.12 -2.83
CA ASP A 189 30.12 2.59 -1.48
C ASP A 189 29.00 3.42 -0.79
N LYS A 190 27.73 3.34 -1.26
CA LYS A 190 26.58 4.11 -0.77
C LYS A 190 25.67 3.29 0.16
N ASN A 191 25.00 3.99 1.07
CA ASN A 191 23.87 3.45 1.84
C ASN A 191 22.59 3.63 1.02
N VAL A 192 22.09 2.54 0.46
CA VAL A 192 20.91 2.56 -0.43
C VAL A 192 19.63 2.29 0.35
N VAL A 193 18.62 3.13 0.13
CA VAL A 193 17.26 2.93 0.66
C VAL A 193 16.28 2.79 -0.50
N ILE A 194 15.71 1.61 -0.67
CA ILE A 194 14.70 1.32 -1.68
C ILE A 194 13.33 1.75 -1.14
N ILE A 195 12.56 2.54 -1.91
CA ILE A 195 11.23 3.01 -1.56
C ILE A 195 10.20 2.44 -2.52
N ASP A 196 9.14 1.81 -1.96
CA ASP A 196 8.01 1.28 -2.73
C ASP A 196 6.68 1.60 -2.04
N ASP A 197 5.53 1.34 -2.70
CA ASP A 197 4.20 1.43 -2.07
C ASP A 197 3.87 0.14 -1.33
N MET A 198 4.22 -0.99 -1.89
CA MET A 198 3.90 -2.30 -1.30
C MET A 198 4.95 -3.35 -1.61
N VAL A 199 5.05 -4.32 -0.73
CA VAL A 199 5.81 -5.55 -0.98
C VAL A 199 4.83 -6.73 -0.98
N ASP A 200 4.59 -7.28 -2.18
CA ASP A 200 3.72 -8.45 -2.37
C ASP A 200 4.55 -9.73 -2.26
N THR A 201 5.02 -10.30 -3.36
CA THR A 201 5.85 -11.52 -3.35
C THR A 201 7.34 -11.27 -3.09
N ALA A 202 7.73 -10.04 -2.85
CA ALA A 202 9.07 -9.53 -2.63
C ALA A 202 10.08 -9.73 -3.80
N GLY A 203 9.66 -10.32 -4.92
CA GLY A 203 10.59 -10.68 -6.00
C GLY A 203 11.28 -9.49 -6.66
N THR A 204 10.62 -8.33 -6.77
CA THR A 204 11.21 -7.13 -7.37
C THR A 204 12.20 -6.46 -6.42
N ILE A 205 11.79 -6.27 -5.16
CA ILE A 205 12.58 -5.53 -4.17
C ILE A 205 13.85 -6.30 -3.76
N THR A 206 13.76 -7.61 -3.59
CA THR A 206 14.92 -8.45 -3.25
C THR A 206 15.91 -8.53 -4.40
N LYS A 207 15.42 -8.70 -5.64
CA LYS A 207 16.29 -8.67 -6.82
C LYS A 207 16.98 -7.31 -7.00
N ALA A 208 16.28 -6.21 -6.73
CA ALA A 208 16.88 -4.88 -6.76
C ALA A 208 17.99 -4.76 -5.71
N ALA A 209 17.75 -5.24 -4.48
CA ALA A 209 18.74 -5.22 -3.41
C ALA A 209 19.99 -6.04 -3.76
N ASP A 210 19.81 -7.25 -4.28
CA ASP A 210 20.92 -8.12 -4.66
C ASP A 210 21.81 -7.50 -5.75
N ILE A 211 21.19 -6.89 -6.77
CA ILE A 211 21.94 -6.24 -7.86
C ILE A 211 22.66 -4.99 -7.34
N MET A 212 22.04 -4.19 -6.46
CA MET A 212 22.69 -3.03 -5.85
C MET A 212 23.88 -3.44 -4.99
N LYS A 213 23.74 -4.53 -4.22
CA LYS A 213 24.84 -5.07 -3.43
C LYS A 213 25.97 -5.57 -4.30
N GLN A 214 25.68 -6.27 -5.42
CA GLN A 214 26.65 -6.70 -6.41
C GLN A 214 27.34 -5.54 -7.11
N ALA A 215 26.64 -4.40 -7.28
CA ALA A 215 27.22 -3.17 -7.82
C ALA A 215 28.05 -2.37 -6.79
N GLY A 216 28.25 -2.90 -5.60
CA GLY A 216 29.14 -2.32 -4.58
C GLY A 216 28.46 -1.41 -3.56
N ALA A 217 27.13 -1.49 -3.40
CA ALA A 217 26.44 -0.77 -2.33
C ALA A 217 26.96 -1.20 -0.94
N LYS A 218 27.22 -0.23 -0.06
CA LYS A 218 27.66 -0.47 1.31
C LYS A 218 26.60 -1.20 2.11
N THR A 219 25.38 -0.67 2.12
CA THR A 219 24.20 -1.27 2.72
C THR A 219 23.00 -1.14 1.78
N VAL A 220 22.02 -2.04 1.90
CA VAL A 220 20.75 -1.92 1.18
C VAL A 220 19.61 -2.15 2.17
N ARG A 221 18.75 -1.16 2.30
CA ARG A 221 17.52 -1.20 3.10
C ARG A 221 16.31 -0.94 2.22
N ALA A 222 15.15 -1.29 2.70
CA ALA A 222 13.90 -1.00 2.00
C ALA A 222 12.83 -0.45 2.95
N CYS A 223 11.99 0.46 2.43
CA CYS A 223 10.79 0.91 3.12
C CYS A 223 9.62 0.84 2.14
N ALA A 224 8.50 0.34 2.62
CA ALA A 224 7.25 0.35 1.87
C ALA A 224 6.07 0.61 2.81
N SER A 225 4.97 1.13 2.26
CA SER A 225 3.78 1.41 3.04
C SER A 225 3.04 0.12 3.40
N HIS A 226 2.87 -0.78 2.43
CA HIS A 226 1.99 -1.93 2.58
C HIS A 226 2.74 -3.25 2.62
N CYS A 227 2.65 -3.93 3.77
CA CYS A 227 3.20 -5.26 4.02
C CYS A 227 2.22 -6.35 3.56
N VAL A 228 2.11 -6.59 2.23
CA VAL A 228 1.27 -7.66 1.69
C VAL A 228 1.91 -9.03 1.96
N MET A 229 3.19 -9.17 1.68
CA MET A 229 4.05 -10.31 2.01
C MET A 229 3.46 -11.67 1.65
N SER A 230 2.90 -11.78 0.43
CA SER A 230 2.25 -13.01 -0.03
C SER A 230 3.23 -14.07 -0.52
N GLY A 231 2.79 -15.33 -0.44
CA GLY A 231 3.52 -16.49 -0.95
C GLY A 231 4.92 -16.59 -0.36
N PRO A 232 6.00 -16.65 -1.19
CA PRO A 232 7.37 -16.84 -0.73
C PRO A 232 8.07 -15.55 -0.29
N ALA A 233 7.33 -14.47 0.01
CA ALA A 233 7.92 -13.15 0.28
C ALA A 233 8.87 -13.15 1.46
N SER A 234 8.48 -13.75 2.58
CA SER A 234 9.30 -13.80 3.80
C SER A 234 10.62 -14.55 3.56
N GLU A 235 10.57 -15.70 2.88
CA GLU A 235 11.76 -16.49 2.52
C GLU A 235 12.68 -15.70 1.58
N ARG A 236 12.11 -15.01 0.59
CA ARG A 236 12.89 -14.20 -0.34
C ARG A 236 13.59 -13.04 0.35
N VAL A 237 12.90 -12.34 1.24
CA VAL A 237 13.50 -11.24 2.02
C VAL A 237 14.63 -11.77 2.90
N GLN A 238 14.40 -12.88 3.60
CA GLN A 238 15.40 -13.51 4.48
C GLN A 238 16.68 -13.91 3.73
N ASN A 239 16.56 -14.35 2.48
CA ASN A 239 17.68 -14.82 1.64
C ASN A 239 18.25 -13.72 0.72
N SER A 240 17.82 -12.47 0.84
CA SER A 240 18.26 -11.36 0.01
C SER A 240 19.40 -10.56 0.64
N ALA A 241 19.96 -9.64 -0.13
CA ALA A 241 20.96 -8.68 0.36
C ALA A 241 20.36 -7.51 1.18
N LEU A 242 19.07 -7.53 1.49
CA LEU A 242 18.46 -6.52 2.36
C LEU A 242 18.95 -6.69 3.81
N GLU A 243 19.46 -5.63 4.40
CA GLU A 243 19.79 -5.60 5.83
C GLU A 243 18.54 -5.36 6.68
N GLU A 244 17.58 -4.64 6.13
CA GLU A 244 16.36 -4.27 6.81
C GLU A 244 15.25 -3.98 5.80
N ILE A 245 14.01 -4.32 6.16
CA ILE A 245 12.80 -3.89 5.48
C ILE A 245 11.80 -3.36 6.51
N VAL A 246 11.27 -2.16 6.27
CA VAL A 246 10.36 -1.45 7.18
C VAL A 246 9.04 -1.16 6.48
N PHE A 247 7.95 -1.35 7.21
CA PHE A 247 6.58 -1.05 6.77
C PHE A 247 5.89 -0.10 7.77
N THR A 248 4.86 0.61 7.28
CA THR A 248 4.01 1.47 8.12
C THR A 248 2.71 0.79 8.50
#